data_8229a47774c01f89c94c02685af7bc3e
#
_entry.id   8229a47774c01f89c94c02685af7bc3e
#
_cell.length_a   1.000
_cell.length_b   1.000
_cell.length_c   1.000
_cell.angle_alpha   90.00
_cell.angle_beta   90.00
_cell.angle_gamma   90.00
#
_symmetry.space_group_name_H-M   'P 1'
#
loop_
_entity.id
_entity.type
_entity.pdbx_description
1 polymer ?
#
loop_
_entity_poly.entity_id
_entity_poly.type
_entity_poly.pdbx_seq_one_letter_code
_entity_poly.pdbx_strand_id
1 'polypeptide(L)'
;MPTSGRRRRRKWPWVLGAVAILLGSLALVVVLSTSHAKPVSLRQAEAQLGTGGGGAPGANRPAPGVYEYTGSGTERLTLPPLSQAEGPTMPGTVTLRGADCWVFRIDYSTHHWQTWEYCLHSGDQWEAGGQTWQLWSVGPLNFTNLSTFTCAPGTMALPANATVGAQWHSRCTGTNSSVKGQTLSAGPYRFIGLATVSVGGAPVAAAHFLRLRTDSGAQQGTERSEVWFSTRTGLPLRVQQALRVKSSTPFGTSTYTQVGTFTLASLVAHR
;
A
#
# COMPACT_ATOMS: atom_id res chain seq x y z
N MET A 1 15.46 50.49 -64.30
CA MET A 1 15.55 49.05 -63.97
C MET A 1 14.82 48.82 -62.66
N PRO A 2 13.65 48.12 -62.62
CA PRO A 2 12.93 47.88 -61.37
C PRO A 2 13.41 46.54 -60.77
N THR A 3 13.86 46.56 -59.52
CA THR A 3 14.27 45.40 -58.73
C THR A 3 13.02 44.65 -58.20
N SER A 4 12.85 43.42 -58.66
CA SER A 4 11.79 42.50 -58.26
C SER A 4 12.04 41.95 -56.83
N GLY A 5 11.31 42.47 -55.88
CA GLY A 5 11.26 41.98 -54.50
C GLY A 5 10.47 40.69 -54.39
N ARG A 6 11.14 39.56 -54.30
CA ARG A 6 10.55 38.24 -54.01
C ARG A 6 9.98 38.20 -52.59
N ARG A 7 8.65 38.33 -52.42
CA ARG A 7 7.94 38.09 -51.16
C ARG A 7 8.11 36.61 -50.76
N ARG A 8 8.97 36.35 -49.78
CA ARG A 8 9.02 35.01 -49.08
C ARG A 8 7.68 34.82 -48.36
N ARG A 9 6.81 33.99 -48.93
CA ARG A 9 5.57 33.55 -48.27
C ARG A 9 5.95 32.83 -46.97
N ARG A 10 5.57 33.40 -45.85
CA ARG A 10 5.80 32.92 -44.49
C ARG A 10 4.96 31.64 -44.28
N LYS A 11 5.57 30.44 -44.41
CA LYS A 11 4.93 29.13 -44.23
C LYS A 11 4.75 28.76 -42.75
N TRP A 12 4.92 29.67 -41.81
CA TRP A 12 4.96 29.46 -40.37
C TRP A 12 3.63 29.03 -39.74
N PRO A 13 2.42 29.50 -40.16
CA PRO A 13 1.18 29.05 -39.53
C PRO A 13 0.89 27.55 -39.75
N TRP A 14 1.32 26.98 -40.88
CA TRP A 14 1.12 25.54 -41.18
C TRP A 14 2.02 24.63 -40.33
N VAL A 15 3.23 25.07 -40.03
CA VAL A 15 4.16 24.32 -39.17
C VAL A 15 3.66 24.31 -37.73
N LEU A 16 3.15 25.45 -37.20
CA LEU A 16 2.59 25.52 -35.86
C LEU A 16 1.30 24.65 -35.72
N GLY A 17 0.45 24.63 -36.74
CA GLY A 17 -0.73 23.76 -36.75
C GLY A 17 -0.36 22.27 -36.76
N ALA A 18 0.62 21.87 -37.56
CA ALA A 18 1.07 20.47 -37.61
C ALA A 18 1.71 20.03 -36.27
N VAL A 19 2.49 20.88 -35.62
CA VAL A 19 3.09 20.61 -34.30
C VAL A 19 2.00 20.48 -33.22
N ALA A 20 0.99 21.36 -33.23
CA ALA A 20 -0.12 21.29 -32.29
C ALA A 20 -0.94 20.00 -32.45
N ILE A 21 -1.20 19.54 -33.69
CA ILE A 21 -1.88 18.27 -33.97
C ILE A 21 -1.05 17.09 -33.51
N LEU A 22 0.27 17.08 -33.77
CA LEU A 22 1.16 16.01 -33.31
C LEU A 22 1.24 15.94 -31.79
N LEU A 23 1.35 17.05 -31.09
CA LEU A 23 1.34 17.10 -29.63
C LEU A 23 -0.02 16.67 -29.04
N GLY A 24 -1.12 17.10 -29.64
CA GLY A 24 -2.47 16.69 -29.26
C GLY A 24 -2.70 15.18 -29.46
N SER A 25 -2.23 14.63 -30.60
CA SER A 25 -2.31 13.20 -30.89
C SER A 25 -1.44 12.37 -29.95
N LEU A 26 -0.24 12.83 -29.63
CA LEU A 26 0.65 12.18 -28.68
C LEU A 26 0.04 12.17 -27.26
N ALA A 27 -0.52 13.28 -26.80
CA ALA A 27 -1.20 13.37 -25.52
C ALA A 27 -2.41 12.42 -25.45
N LEU A 28 -3.20 12.34 -26.51
CA LEU A 28 -4.34 11.42 -26.59
C LEU A 28 -3.91 9.95 -26.55
N VAL A 29 -2.86 9.59 -27.29
CA VAL A 29 -2.31 8.21 -27.26
C VAL A 29 -1.79 7.88 -25.87
N VAL A 30 -1.10 8.79 -25.19
CA VAL A 30 -0.63 8.59 -23.81
C VAL A 30 -1.80 8.31 -22.87
N VAL A 31 -2.86 9.12 -22.91
CA VAL A 31 -4.06 8.94 -22.06
C VAL A 31 -4.76 7.60 -22.34
N LEU A 32 -4.94 7.25 -23.62
CA LEU A 32 -5.63 6.02 -24.03
C LEU A 32 -4.81 4.74 -23.75
N SER A 33 -3.48 4.86 -23.66
CA SER A 33 -2.58 3.72 -23.44
C SER A 33 -2.23 3.52 -21.97
N THR A 34 -2.68 4.38 -21.06
CA THR A 34 -2.39 4.25 -19.64
C THR A 34 -3.21 3.10 -19.04
N SER A 35 -2.53 2.11 -18.45
CA SER A 35 -3.22 1.06 -17.72
C SER A 35 -3.77 1.61 -16.41
N HIS A 36 -5.00 1.24 -16.08
CA HIS A 36 -5.67 1.72 -14.87
C HIS A 36 -5.70 0.60 -13.82
N ALA A 37 -5.46 0.97 -12.58
CA ALA A 37 -5.66 0.09 -11.44
C ALA A 37 -7.11 -0.41 -11.39
N LYS A 38 -7.30 -1.71 -11.15
CA LYS A 38 -8.60 -2.35 -11.04
C LYS A 38 -8.72 -3.03 -9.68
N PRO A 39 -9.93 -3.17 -9.11
CA PRO A 39 -10.13 -4.01 -7.95
C PRO A 39 -9.66 -5.43 -8.19
N VAL A 40 -9.10 -6.07 -7.17
CA VAL A 40 -8.75 -7.50 -7.20
C VAL A 40 -9.95 -8.29 -6.68
N SER A 41 -10.36 -9.33 -7.42
CA SER A 41 -11.42 -10.22 -6.97
C SER A 41 -10.91 -11.29 -6.01
N LEU A 42 -11.78 -11.86 -5.17
CA LEU A 42 -11.45 -12.99 -4.30
C LEU A 42 -10.86 -14.15 -5.10
N ARG A 43 -11.44 -14.51 -6.24
CA ARG A 43 -10.93 -15.59 -7.11
C ARG A 43 -9.50 -15.36 -7.60
N GLN A 44 -9.16 -14.10 -7.90
CA GLN A 44 -7.79 -13.77 -8.30
C GLN A 44 -6.81 -13.95 -7.13
N ALA A 45 -7.20 -13.55 -5.92
CA ALA A 45 -6.39 -13.73 -4.73
C ALA A 45 -6.26 -15.22 -4.35
N GLU A 46 -7.34 -16.02 -4.45
CA GLU A 46 -7.33 -17.47 -4.26
C GLU A 46 -6.37 -18.16 -5.25
N ALA A 47 -6.43 -17.79 -6.53
CA ALA A 47 -5.52 -18.31 -7.55
C ALA A 47 -4.05 -17.98 -7.27
N GLN A 48 -3.76 -16.82 -6.67
CA GLN A 48 -2.41 -16.43 -6.27
C GLN A 48 -1.91 -17.16 -5.03
N LEU A 49 -2.81 -17.54 -4.10
CA LEU A 49 -2.46 -18.28 -2.90
C LEU A 49 -1.95 -19.70 -3.24
N GLY A 50 -2.48 -20.31 -4.31
CA GLY A 50 -2.17 -21.69 -4.69
C GLY A 50 -2.65 -22.71 -3.66
N THR A 51 -2.26 -23.98 -3.83
CA THR A 51 -2.68 -25.10 -2.97
C THR A 51 -1.86 -25.22 -1.67
N GLY A 52 -0.94 -24.30 -1.38
CA GLY A 52 0.05 -24.41 -0.30
C GLY A 52 -0.41 -23.93 1.09
N GLY A 53 -1.64 -23.48 1.27
CA GLY A 53 -2.12 -22.79 2.47
C GLY A 53 -2.71 -23.69 3.58
N GLY A 54 -2.33 -24.93 3.69
CA GLY A 54 -2.90 -25.88 4.65
C GLY A 54 -2.26 -25.80 6.05
N GLY A 55 -2.92 -25.14 7.00
CA GLY A 55 -2.60 -25.20 8.43
C GLY A 55 -3.85 -24.93 9.28
N ALA A 56 -3.96 -25.56 10.44
CA ALA A 56 -5.03 -25.23 11.38
C ALA A 56 -4.80 -23.84 12.00
N PRO A 57 -5.87 -23.07 12.29
CA PRO A 57 -5.73 -21.86 13.07
C PRO A 57 -5.12 -22.22 14.44
N GLY A 58 -4.08 -21.50 14.86
CA GLY A 58 -3.55 -21.59 16.22
C GLY A 58 -4.30 -20.66 17.16
N ALA A 59 -4.10 -20.82 18.47
CA ALA A 59 -4.51 -19.82 19.44
C ALA A 59 -3.78 -18.51 19.11
N ASN A 60 -4.52 -17.40 19.04
CA ASN A 60 -4.02 -16.05 18.71
C ASN A 60 -3.39 -15.90 17.31
N ARG A 61 -3.68 -16.80 16.38
CA ARG A 61 -3.20 -16.75 15.01
C ARG A 61 -4.35 -16.94 14.03
N PRO A 62 -4.44 -16.12 12.95
CA PRO A 62 -5.50 -16.27 11.95
C PRO A 62 -5.34 -17.58 11.15
N ALA A 63 -6.46 -18.11 10.66
CA ALA A 63 -6.42 -19.22 9.72
C ALA A 63 -5.79 -18.78 8.39
N PRO A 64 -5.00 -19.64 7.72
CA PRO A 64 -4.51 -19.33 6.39
C PRO A 64 -5.65 -19.37 5.38
N GLY A 65 -5.58 -18.50 4.37
CA GLY A 65 -6.58 -18.38 3.33
C GLY A 65 -6.78 -16.94 2.86
N VAL A 66 -7.77 -16.74 2.02
CA VAL A 66 -8.16 -15.42 1.50
C VAL A 66 -9.40 -14.94 2.25
N TYR A 67 -9.32 -13.75 2.79
CA TYR A 67 -10.40 -13.06 3.50
C TYR A 67 -10.97 -11.95 2.64
N GLU A 68 -12.26 -11.75 2.71
CA GLU A 68 -12.93 -10.65 2.03
C GLU A 68 -12.81 -9.36 2.85
N TYR A 69 -12.15 -8.35 2.26
CA TYR A 69 -12.16 -6.98 2.74
C TYR A 69 -12.80 -6.05 1.73
N THR A 70 -13.44 -5.03 2.23
CA THR A 70 -13.94 -3.91 1.45
C THR A 70 -13.33 -2.62 1.93
N GLY A 71 -13.15 -1.67 1.02
CA GLY A 71 -12.55 -0.42 1.38
C GLY A 71 -12.44 0.55 0.23
N SER A 72 -11.81 1.67 0.49
CA SER A 72 -11.52 2.68 -0.51
C SER A 72 -10.26 3.45 -0.14
N GLY A 73 -9.58 3.94 -1.15
CA GLY A 73 -8.41 4.77 -0.98
C GLY A 73 -7.99 5.45 -2.26
N THR A 74 -6.98 6.28 -2.12
CA THR A 74 -6.33 6.96 -3.24
C THR A 74 -4.84 7.04 -2.99
N GLU A 75 -4.09 6.80 -4.05
CA GLU A 75 -2.66 7.02 -4.13
C GLU A 75 -2.35 8.14 -5.12
N ARG A 76 -1.31 8.91 -4.84
CA ARG A 76 -0.85 9.98 -5.72
C ARG A 76 0.66 10.10 -5.72
N LEU A 77 1.23 10.36 -6.89
CA LEU A 77 2.59 10.85 -7.08
C LEU A 77 2.55 12.30 -7.57
N THR A 78 3.54 13.09 -7.17
CA THR A 78 3.66 14.46 -7.68
C THR A 78 4.56 14.54 -8.92
N LEU A 79 5.49 13.59 -9.08
CA LEU A 79 6.41 13.55 -10.21
C LEU A 79 6.70 12.09 -10.63
N PRO A 80 6.18 11.65 -11.79
CA PRO A 80 5.17 12.33 -12.62
C PRO A 80 3.84 12.48 -11.86
N PRO A 81 2.96 13.45 -12.24
CA PRO A 81 1.68 13.63 -11.57
C PRO A 81 0.72 12.50 -11.94
N LEU A 82 0.60 11.52 -11.05
CA LEU A 82 -0.25 10.34 -11.23
C LEU A 82 -1.17 10.16 -10.03
N SER A 83 -2.32 9.55 -10.27
CA SER A 83 -3.26 9.16 -9.23
C SER A 83 -3.95 7.86 -9.61
N GLN A 84 -4.16 6.98 -8.62
CA GLN A 84 -4.94 5.77 -8.80
C GLN A 84 -5.83 5.51 -7.59
N ALA A 85 -6.97 4.86 -7.83
CA ALA A 85 -7.92 4.49 -6.80
C ALA A 85 -7.62 3.09 -6.25
N GLU A 86 -7.99 2.86 -5.00
CA GLU A 86 -7.96 1.60 -4.30
C GLU A 86 -9.38 1.11 -4.01
N GLY A 87 -9.59 -0.20 -3.96
CA GLY A 87 -10.89 -0.82 -3.69
C GLY A 87 -11.84 -0.81 -4.90
N PRO A 88 -13.17 -1.06 -4.70
CA PRO A 88 -13.84 -1.30 -3.41
C PRO A 88 -13.59 -2.69 -2.80
N THR A 89 -13.19 -3.70 -3.59
CA THR A 89 -12.81 -5.03 -3.11
C THR A 89 -11.31 -5.09 -2.92
N MET A 90 -10.89 -5.50 -1.72
CA MET A 90 -9.48 -5.57 -1.32
C MET A 90 -9.25 -6.92 -0.62
N PRO A 91 -8.99 -8.03 -1.35
CA PRO A 91 -8.77 -9.32 -0.71
C PRO A 91 -7.58 -9.28 0.23
N GLY A 92 -7.75 -9.86 1.42
CA GLY A 92 -6.68 -10.06 2.39
C GLY A 92 -6.24 -11.51 2.42
N THR A 93 -4.96 -11.79 2.21
CA THR A 93 -4.42 -13.17 2.21
C THR A 93 -3.58 -13.39 3.45
N VAL A 94 -3.82 -14.51 4.15
CA VAL A 94 -2.99 -14.98 5.25
C VAL A 94 -2.23 -16.22 4.82
N THR A 95 -0.91 -16.17 4.93
CA THR A 95 0.00 -17.29 4.65
C THR A 95 0.84 -17.56 5.89
N LEU A 96 0.88 -18.83 6.33
CA LEU A 96 1.67 -19.21 7.50
C LEU A 96 3.17 -19.31 7.16
N ARG A 97 4.00 -18.88 8.11
CA ARG A 97 5.45 -19.03 8.07
C ARG A 97 5.93 -19.72 9.35
N GLY A 98 6.09 -21.04 9.27
CA GLY A 98 6.41 -21.84 10.44
C GLY A 98 5.26 -21.90 11.45
N ALA A 99 5.61 -22.17 12.72
CA ALA A 99 4.64 -22.38 13.79
C ALA A 99 4.03 -21.07 14.29
N ASP A 100 4.83 -20.02 14.40
CA ASP A 100 4.49 -18.80 15.16
C ASP A 100 4.36 -17.57 14.30
N CYS A 101 4.73 -17.61 13.00
CA CYS A 101 4.68 -16.46 12.12
C CYS A 101 3.66 -16.63 11.00
N TRP A 102 3.19 -15.50 10.50
CA TRP A 102 2.34 -15.41 9.29
C TRP A 102 2.56 -14.11 8.55
N VAL A 103 2.24 -14.11 7.28
CA VAL A 103 2.17 -12.92 6.45
C VAL A 103 0.71 -12.60 6.21
N PHE A 104 0.32 -11.38 6.51
CA PHE A 104 -0.94 -10.79 6.06
C PHE A 104 -0.64 -9.90 4.87
N ARG A 105 -1.31 -10.15 3.74
CA ARG A 105 -1.24 -9.35 2.52
C ARG A 105 -2.61 -8.74 2.26
N ILE A 106 -2.65 -7.48 1.87
CA ILE A 106 -3.82 -6.80 1.33
C ILE A 106 -3.55 -6.39 -0.12
N ASP A 107 -4.46 -6.72 -1.03
CA ASP A 107 -4.44 -6.26 -2.41
C ASP A 107 -5.38 -5.06 -2.54
N TYR A 108 -4.84 -3.85 -2.52
CA TYR A 108 -5.61 -2.62 -2.68
C TYR A 108 -6.19 -2.46 -4.08
N SER A 109 -5.43 -2.94 -5.07
CA SER A 109 -5.77 -2.96 -6.49
C SER A 109 -4.85 -3.91 -7.24
N THR A 110 -5.08 -4.09 -8.56
CA THR A 110 -4.12 -4.82 -9.44
C THR A 110 -2.77 -4.13 -9.55
N HIS A 111 -2.65 -2.88 -9.11
CA HIS A 111 -1.43 -2.08 -9.17
C HIS A 111 -0.80 -1.81 -7.79
N HIS A 112 -1.42 -2.26 -6.70
CA HIS A 112 -0.88 -2.05 -5.37
C HIS A 112 -1.24 -3.18 -4.41
N TRP A 113 -0.24 -3.73 -3.75
CA TRP A 113 -0.41 -4.62 -2.61
C TRP A 113 0.60 -4.29 -1.50
N GLN A 114 0.24 -4.66 -0.28
CA GLN A 114 1.10 -4.52 0.88
C GLN A 114 1.04 -5.77 1.75
N THR A 115 2.19 -6.13 2.36
CA THR A 115 2.28 -7.23 3.32
C THR A 115 2.79 -6.74 4.65
N TRP A 116 2.36 -7.42 5.71
CA TRP A 116 2.96 -7.36 7.04
C TRP A 116 3.30 -8.79 7.46
N GLU A 117 4.48 -8.99 7.99
CA GLU A 117 4.88 -10.24 8.62
C GLU A 117 4.75 -10.08 10.12
N TYR A 118 3.98 -10.97 10.73
CA TYR A 118 3.76 -11.01 12.18
C TYR A 118 4.25 -12.32 12.75
N CYS A 119 4.81 -12.27 13.97
CA CYS A 119 5.23 -13.45 14.72
C CYS A 119 4.70 -13.37 16.16
N LEU A 120 4.30 -14.50 16.73
CA LEU A 120 3.96 -14.61 18.13
C LEU A 120 5.24 -14.83 18.96
N HIS A 121 5.36 -14.10 20.03
CA HIS A 121 6.41 -14.28 21.02
C HIS A 121 5.83 -14.06 22.43
N SER A 122 5.83 -15.11 23.24
CA SER A 122 5.27 -15.07 24.61
C SER A 122 3.83 -14.53 24.70
N GLY A 123 3.02 -14.77 23.67
CA GLY A 123 1.65 -14.30 23.57
C GLY A 123 1.47 -12.93 22.92
N ASP A 124 2.53 -12.15 22.76
CA ASP A 124 2.53 -10.90 22.01
C ASP A 124 2.65 -11.15 20.50
N GLN A 125 1.97 -10.35 19.69
CA GLN A 125 2.16 -10.32 18.24
C GLN A 125 3.16 -9.22 17.90
N TRP A 126 4.26 -9.61 17.27
CA TRP A 126 5.32 -8.70 16.83
C TRP A 126 5.27 -8.51 15.32
N GLU A 127 5.56 -7.31 14.85
CA GLU A 127 5.78 -7.00 13.44
C GLU A 127 7.24 -7.29 13.11
N ALA A 128 7.49 -8.30 12.27
CA ALA A 128 8.84 -8.68 11.83
C ALA A 128 9.29 -7.90 10.60
N GLY A 129 8.34 -7.37 9.83
CA GLY A 129 8.61 -6.59 8.62
C GLY A 129 7.43 -6.57 7.67
N GLY A 130 7.72 -6.25 6.41
CA GLY A 130 6.71 -6.24 5.36
C GLY A 130 7.24 -5.69 4.05
N GLN A 131 6.38 -5.73 3.05
CA GLN A 131 6.66 -5.24 1.70
C GLN A 131 5.49 -4.43 1.17
N THR A 132 5.79 -3.47 0.32
CA THR A 132 4.80 -2.74 -0.47
C THR A 132 5.25 -2.72 -1.91
N TRP A 133 4.39 -3.15 -2.81
CA TRP A 133 4.63 -3.11 -4.24
C TRP A 133 3.58 -2.24 -4.93
N GLN A 134 4.05 -1.44 -5.89
CA GLN A 134 3.22 -0.53 -6.66
C GLN A 134 3.61 -0.57 -8.13
N LEU A 135 2.62 -0.42 -8.99
CA LEU A 135 2.76 -0.25 -10.44
C LEU A 135 2.15 1.10 -10.84
N TRP A 136 2.94 1.91 -11.52
CA TRP A 136 2.51 3.19 -12.07
C TRP A 136 2.68 3.15 -13.59
N SER A 137 1.65 3.59 -14.31
CA SER A 137 1.64 3.58 -15.77
C SER A 137 1.50 4.99 -16.33
N VAL A 138 2.35 5.32 -17.31
CA VAL A 138 2.32 6.58 -18.06
C VAL A 138 2.39 6.24 -19.54
N GLY A 139 1.24 6.25 -20.20
CA GLY A 139 1.15 5.77 -21.58
C GLY A 139 1.65 4.31 -21.69
N PRO A 140 2.61 4.02 -22.57
CA PRO A 140 3.15 2.67 -22.71
C PRO A 140 4.20 2.30 -21.64
N LEU A 141 4.61 3.24 -20.79
CA LEU A 141 5.67 3.02 -19.80
C LEU A 141 5.07 2.59 -18.47
N ASN A 142 5.65 1.52 -17.90
CA ASN A 142 5.29 1.00 -16.60
C ASN A 142 6.49 1.13 -15.63
N PHE A 143 6.23 1.66 -14.45
CA PHE A 143 7.22 1.82 -13.38
C PHE A 143 6.76 0.99 -12.18
N THR A 144 7.59 0.05 -11.77
CA THR A 144 7.34 -0.72 -10.55
C THR A 144 8.17 -0.17 -9.41
N ASN A 145 7.60 -0.19 -8.21
CA ASN A 145 8.26 0.18 -6.98
C ASN A 145 8.02 -0.91 -5.94
N LEU A 146 9.10 -1.44 -5.36
CA LEU A 146 9.05 -2.41 -4.28
C LEU A 146 9.82 -1.84 -3.08
N SER A 147 9.12 -1.66 -1.98
CA SER A 147 9.72 -1.37 -0.67
C SER A 147 9.74 -2.64 0.16
N THR A 148 10.85 -2.91 0.86
CA THR A 148 10.99 -4.03 1.78
C THR A 148 11.54 -3.52 3.09
N PHE A 149 10.84 -3.81 4.20
CA PHE A 149 11.21 -3.42 5.55
C PHE A 149 11.38 -4.64 6.45
N THR A 150 12.41 -4.60 7.29
CA THR A 150 12.63 -5.53 8.41
C THR A 150 12.55 -4.75 9.70
N CYS A 151 11.78 -5.24 10.66
CA CYS A 151 11.58 -4.57 11.93
C CYS A 151 12.51 -5.14 13.02
N ALA A 152 12.96 -4.27 13.90
CA ALA A 152 13.78 -4.67 15.04
C ALA A 152 12.98 -5.59 15.99
N PRO A 153 13.64 -6.53 16.69
CA PRO A 153 13.02 -7.30 17.74
C PRO A 153 12.33 -6.38 18.76
N GLY A 154 11.12 -6.74 19.21
CA GLY A 154 10.31 -5.92 20.10
C GLY A 154 9.46 -4.86 19.40
N THR A 155 9.42 -4.82 18.06
CA THR A 155 8.42 -4.03 17.32
C THR A 155 7.05 -4.69 17.48
N MET A 156 6.39 -4.38 18.59
CA MET A 156 5.15 -5.00 19.01
C MET A 156 3.97 -4.45 18.20
N ALA A 157 3.12 -5.31 17.68
CA ALA A 157 1.91 -4.96 16.95
C ALA A 157 0.64 -5.14 17.80
N LEU A 158 0.57 -6.22 18.60
CA LEU A 158 -0.54 -6.52 19.48
C LEU A 158 0.00 -7.19 20.75
N PRO A 159 0.12 -6.49 21.88
CA PRO A 159 0.51 -7.10 23.14
C PRO A 159 -0.60 -7.99 23.70
N ALA A 160 -0.23 -9.09 24.36
CA ALA A 160 -1.17 -9.98 25.05
C ALA A 160 -1.90 -9.26 26.18
N ASN A 161 -1.19 -8.38 26.88
CA ASN A 161 -1.72 -7.60 28.00
C ASN A 161 -1.28 -6.14 27.84
N ALA A 162 -2.20 -5.26 27.46
CA ALA A 162 -1.94 -3.84 27.40
C ALA A 162 -2.97 -3.06 28.20
N THR A 163 -2.51 -2.05 28.94
CA THR A 163 -3.40 -1.06 29.56
C THR A 163 -3.67 0.06 28.57
N VAL A 164 -4.88 0.63 28.60
CA VAL A 164 -5.24 1.78 27.77
C VAL A 164 -4.24 2.91 27.95
N GLY A 165 -3.75 3.44 26.84
CA GLY A 165 -2.71 4.47 26.84
C GLY A 165 -1.27 3.93 26.86
N ALA A 166 -1.05 2.61 27.03
CA ALA A 166 0.27 2.01 26.91
C ALA A 166 0.89 2.35 25.55
N GLN A 167 2.17 2.65 25.55
CA GLN A 167 2.89 3.12 24.38
C GLN A 167 4.28 2.46 24.31
N TRP A 168 4.69 2.12 23.11
CA TRP A 168 6.03 1.61 22.79
C TRP A 168 6.50 2.17 21.45
N HIS A 169 7.75 1.91 21.09
CA HIS A 169 8.34 2.39 19.84
C HIS A 169 8.51 1.25 18.85
N SER A 170 8.04 1.44 17.63
CA SER A 170 8.37 0.58 16.51
C SER A 170 9.59 1.13 15.77
N ARG A 171 10.39 0.22 15.21
CA ARG A 171 11.57 0.57 14.42
C ARG A 171 11.78 -0.46 13.33
N CYS A 172 11.65 -0.03 12.07
CA CYS A 172 11.88 -0.86 10.89
C CYS A 172 12.90 -0.18 9.98
N THR A 173 13.77 -0.94 9.37
CA THR A 173 14.74 -0.46 8.37
C THR A 173 14.44 -1.12 7.04
N GLY A 174 14.44 -0.35 5.98
CA GLY A 174 14.06 -0.86 4.67
C GLY A 174 14.82 -0.24 3.51
N THR A 175 14.58 -0.81 2.34
CA THR A 175 15.06 -0.35 1.05
C THR A 175 13.89 -0.20 0.10
N ASN A 176 14.11 0.59 -0.96
CA ASN A 176 13.13 0.82 -2.01
C ASN A 176 13.83 0.63 -3.36
N SER A 177 13.18 -0.10 -4.28
CA SER A 177 13.78 -0.44 -5.59
C SER A 177 14.07 0.78 -6.49
N SER A 178 13.37 1.89 -6.25
CA SER A 178 13.48 3.12 -7.04
C SER A 178 14.36 4.20 -6.40
N VAL A 179 14.82 3.98 -5.15
CA VAL A 179 15.60 4.95 -4.37
C VAL A 179 16.80 4.26 -3.74
N LYS A 180 18.00 4.82 -3.96
CA LYS A 180 19.23 4.27 -3.37
C LYS A 180 19.32 4.60 -1.87
N GLY A 181 19.79 3.63 -1.09
CA GLY A 181 20.02 3.77 0.35
C GLY A 181 18.95 3.12 1.20
N GLN A 182 19.09 3.29 2.50
CA GLN A 182 18.17 2.74 3.49
C GLN A 182 17.26 3.83 4.05
N THR A 183 16.04 3.44 4.36
CA THR A 183 15.05 4.25 5.08
C THR A 183 14.84 3.65 6.46
N LEU A 184 14.91 4.46 7.49
CA LEU A 184 14.48 4.13 8.84
C LEU A 184 13.05 4.64 9.02
N SER A 185 12.12 3.73 9.31
CA SER A 185 10.72 4.02 9.66
C SER A 185 10.53 3.73 11.14
N ALA A 186 10.34 4.75 11.96
CA ALA A 186 10.26 4.60 13.41
C ALA A 186 9.26 5.57 14.03
N GLY A 187 8.70 5.18 15.19
CA GLY A 187 7.82 6.06 15.94
C GLY A 187 6.95 5.34 16.96
N PRO A 188 6.12 6.12 17.69
CA PRO A 188 5.28 5.56 18.72
C PRO A 188 4.13 4.72 18.17
N TYR A 189 3.81 3.68 18.90
CA TYR A 189 2.67 2.80 18.76
C TYR A 189 1.91 2.80 20.08
N ARG A 190 0.62 3.11 20.06
CA ARG A 190 -0.16 3.34 21.25
C ARG A 190 -1.43 2.50 21.26
N PHE A 191 -1.69 1.80 22.34
CA PHE A 191 -2.97 1.13 22.58
C PHE A 191 -4.03 2.16 23.00
N ILE A 192 -5.07 2.28 22.19
CA ILE A 192 -6.18 3.22 22.42
C ILE A 192 -7.23 2.60 23.34
N GLY A 193 -7.48 1.28 23.19
CA GLY A 193 -8.44 0.56 23.99
C GLY A 193 -9.07 -0.62 23.26
N LEU A 194 -9.97 -1.30 23.96
CA LEU A 194 -10.84 -2.30 23.34
C LEU A 194 -11.97 -1.61 22.58
N ALA A 195 -12.36 -2.21 21.47
CA ALA A 195 -13.37 -1.71 20.56
C ALA A 195 -14.20 -2.89 20.00
N THR A 196 -15.24 -2.56 19.28
CA THR A 196 -16.03 -3.52 18.51
C THR A 196 -16.01 -3.10 17.04
N VAL A 197 -15.71 -4.04 16.16
CA VAL A 197 -15.79 -3.86 14.70
C VAL A 197 -16.92 -4.73 14.18
N SER A 198 -17.80 -4.16 13.34
CA SER A 198 -18.83 -4.95 12.66
C SER A 198 -18.19 -5.68 11.47
N VAL A 199 -18.29 -7.00 11.46
CA VAL A 199 -17.81 -7.89 10.39
C VAL A 199 -18.98 -8.74 9.90
N GLY A 200 -19.41 -8.55 8.66
CA GLY A 200 -20.60 -9.23 8.13
C GLY A 200 -21.88 -8.95 8.94
N GLY A 201 -21.98 -7.78 9.55
CA GLY A 201 -23.11 -7.40 10.43
C GLY A 201 -22.97 -7.90 11.88
N ALA A 202 -22.01 -8.78 12.18
CA ALA A 202 -21.79 -9.28 13.54
C ALA A 202 -20.72 -8.45 14.29
N PRO A 203 -20.92 -8.18 15.60
CA PRO A 203 -19.92 -7.48 16.41
C PRO A 203 -18.74 -8.39 16.74
N VAL A 204 -17.52 -7.94 16.46
CA VAL A 204 -16.28 -8.66 16.75
C VAL A 204 -15.40 -7.82 17.68
N ALA A 205 -14.93 -8.44 18.77
CA ALA A 205 -14.04 -7.78 19.73
C ALA A 205 -12.68 -7.47 19.10
N ALA A 206 -12.23 -6.24 19.26
CA ALA A 206 -11.00 -5.71 18.67
C ALA A 206 -10.15 -4.94 19.69
N ALA A 207 -8.86 -4.99 19.52
CA ALA A 207 -7.90 -4.10 20.15
C ALA A 207 -7.53 -2.98 19.17
N HIS A 208 -7.76 -1.73 19.54
CA HIS A 208 -7.55 -0.54 18.73
C HIS A 208 -6.22 0.12 19.04
N PHE A 209 -5.42 0.36 18.01
CA PHE A 209 -4.10 0.98 18.10
C PHE A 209 -3.97 2.18 17.18
N LEU A 210 -3.20 3.15 17.62
CA LEU A 210 -2.69 4.25 16.82
C LEU A 210 -1.19 4.06 16.60
N ARG A 211 -0.77 4.01 15.34
CA ARG A 211 0.64 3.97 14.92
C ARG A 211 1.01 5.28 14.24
N LEU A 212 2.07 5.89 14.71
CA LEU A 212 2.68 7.06 14.09
C LEU A 212 4.12 6.71 13.74
N ARG A 213 4.51 6.89 12.47
CA ARG A 213 5.88 6.63 12.01
C ARG A 213 6.41 7.85 11.28
N THR A 214 7.70 8.06 11.43
CA THR A 214 8.48 9.03 10.66
C THR A 214 9.55 8.28 9.91
N ASP A 215 9.64 8.53 8.60
CA ASP A 215 10.67 7.98 7.75
C ASP A 215 11.82 8.96 7.63
N SER A 216 13.05 8.45 7.71
CA SER A 216 14.29 9.21 7.56
C SER A 216 15.34 8.42 6.79
N GLY A 217 16.37 9.08 6.26
CA GLY A 217 17.38 8.48 5.42
C GLY A 217 17.08 8.67 3.94
N ALA A 218 17.07 7.60 3.16
CA ALA A 218 16.86 7.64 1.71
C ALA A 218 15.50 8.21 1.30
N GLN A 219 14.49 7.97 2.11
CA GLN A 219 13.16 8.55 1.99
C GLN A 219 12.82 9.33 3.26
N GLN A 220 11.99 10.35 3.14
CA GLN A 220 11.52 11.16 4.26
C GLN A 220 9.99 11.21 4.24
N GLY A 221 9.36 10.91 5.36
CA GLY A 221 7.91 10.84 5.37
C GLY A 221 7.30 10.73 6.74
N THR A 222 5.98 10.64 6.73
CA THR A 222 5.17 10.39 7.92
C THR A 222 4.05 9.41 7.58
N GLU A 223 3.75 8.53 8.51
CA GLU A 223 2.62 7.62 8.45
C GLU A 223 1.79 7.77 9.73
N ARG A 224 0.47 7.86 9.56
CA ARG A 224 -0.51 7.67 10.60
C ARG A 224 -1.40 6.50 10.22
N SER A 225 -1.40 5.45 11.03
CA SER A 225 -2.29 4.30 10.87
C SER A 225 -3.09 4.05 12.14
N GLU A 226 -4.36 3.75 11.98
CA GLU A 226 -5.20 3.18 13.04
C GLU A 226 -5.55 1.75 12.65
N VAL A 227 -5.30 0.80 13.55
CA VAL A 227 -5.49 -0.63 13.30
C VAL A 227 -6.34 -1.23 14.41
N TRP A 228 -7.35 -1.99 14.03
CA TRP A 228 -8.17 -2.80 14.92
C TRP A 228 -7.87 -4.27 14.69
N PHE A 229 -7.13 -4.89 15.59
CA PHE A 229 -6.83 -6.31 15.54
C PHE A 229 -7.91 -7.11 16.27
N SER A 230 -8.30 -8.26 15.71
CA SER A 230 -9.10 -9.25 16.44
C SER A 230 -8.38 -9.67 17.71
N THR A 231 -9.01 -9.53 18.86
CA THR A 231 -8.44 -9.99 20.14
C THR A 231 -8.28 -11.50 20.22
N ARG A 232 -8.98 -12.24 19.34
CA ARG A 232 -8.93 -13.72 19.31
C ARG A 232 -7.88 -14.28 18.36
N THR A 233 -7.63 -13.60 17.22
CA THR A 233 -6.80 -14.18 16.16
C THR A 233 -5.65 -13.28 15.73
N GLY A 234 -5.59 -12.03 16.21
CA GLY A 234 -4.60 -11.06 15.74
C GLY A 234 -4.78 -10.61 14.29
N LEU A 235 -5.88 -11.02 13.60
CA LEU A 235 -6.17 -10.57 12.25
C LEU A 235 -6.58 -9.08 12.27
N PRO A 236 -6.06 -8.22 11.37
CA PRO A 236 -6.57 -6.87 11.20
C PRO A 236 -8.04 -6.90 10.77
N LEU A 237 -8.94 -6.37 11.58
CA LEU A 237 -10.37 -6.27 11.26
C LEU A 237 -10.69 -4.98 10.51
N ARG A 238 -9.95 -3.92 10.80
CA ARG A 238 -10.07 -2.62 10.14
C ARG A 238 -8.72 -1.92 10.18
N VAL A 239 -8.39 -1.23 9.11
CA VAL A 239 -7.22 -0.34 9.03
C VAL A 239 -7.66 0.98 8.39
N GLN A 240 -7.17 2.08 8.95
CA GLN A 240 -7.22 3.41 8.34
C GLN A 240 -5.78 3.91 8.27
N GLN A 241 -5.37 4.43 7.12
CA GLN A 241 -4.00 4.90 6.95
C GLN A 241 -3.92 6.20 6.15
N ALA A 242 -2.96 7.02 6.52
CA ALA A 242 -2.53 8.19 5.78
C ALA A 242 -1.01 8.22 5.79
N LEU A 243 -0.43 8.19 4.60
CA LEU A 243 1.01 8.13 4.37
C LEU A 243 1.43 9.26 3.44
N ARG A 244 2.56 9.90 3.74
CA ARG A 244 3.21 10.88 2.87
C ARG A 244 4.71 10.65 2.90
N VAL A 245 5.30 10.31 1.75
CA VAL A 245 6.73 10.04 1.60
C VAL A 245 7.31 10.88 0.48
N LYS A 246 8.46 11.49 0.73
CA LYS A 246 9.27 12.23 -0.24
C LYS A 246 10.48 11.40 -0.61
N SER A 247 10.77 11.32 -1.90
CA SER A 247 11.92 10.61 -2.45
C SER A 247 12.63 11.51 -3.46
N SER A 248 13.96 11.54 -3.41
CA SER A 248 14.77 12.21 -4.44
C SER A 248 14.93 11.28 -5.63
N THR A 249 14.60 11.77 -6.81
CA THR A 249 14.77 11.08 -8.08
C THR A 249 15.71 11.86 -8.99
N PRO A 250 16.25 11.27 -10.09
CA PRO A 250 17.06 12.01 -11.06
C PRO A 250 16.33 13.21 -11.69
N PHE A 251 14.99 13.22 -11.65
CA PHE A 251 14.14 14.28 -12.23
C PHE A 251 13.64 15.31 -11.21
N GLY A 252 14.03 15.16 -9.94
CA GLY A 252 13.61 16.03 -8.83
C GLY A 252 12.98 15.27 -7.67
N THR A 253 12.40 15.99 -6.73
CA THR A 253 11.72 15.36 -5.58
C THR A 253 10.30 14.95 -5.96
N SER A 254 10.02 13.66 -5.82
CA SER A 254 8.65 13.13 -5.91
C SER A 254 8.07 12.95 -4.52
N THR A 255 6.80 13.30 -4.37
CA THR A 255 6.03 13.01 -3.14
C THR A 255 4.97 11.96 -3.47
N TYR A 256 5.01 10.86 -2.73
CA TYR A 256 3.95 9.86 -2.70
C TYR A 256 3.02 10.16 -1.54
N THR A 257 1.72 10.03 -1.78
CA THR A 257 0.68 10.09 -0.74
C THR A 257 -0.31 8.95 -0.93
N GLN A 258 -0.71 8.34 0.18
CA GLN A 258 -1.77 7.35 0.22
C GLN A 258 -2.71 7.67 1.37
N VAL A 259 -4.00 7.62 1.10
CA VAL A 259 -5.05 7.69 2.13
C VAL A 259 -6.07 6.61 1.82
N GLY A 260 -6.37 5.77 2.79
CA GLY A 260 -7.31 4.68 2.57
C GLY A 260 -7.79 4.02 3.85
N THR A 261 -8.82 3.22 3.69
CA THR A 261 -9.37 2.37 4.73
C THR A 261 -9.81 1.05 4.14
N PHE A 262 -9.66 -0.02 4.90
CA PHE A 262 -10.26 -1.31 4.60
C PHE A 262 -10.81 -1.95 5.86
N THR A 263 -11.88 -2.73 5.71
CA THR A 263 -12.58 -3.41 6.80
C THR A 263 -12.92 -4.83 6.35
N LEU A 264 -12.72 -5.79 7.24
CA LEU A 264 -13.06 -7.19 7.04
C LEU A 264 -14.58 -7.33 6.86
N ALA A 265 -14.98 -7.96 5.76
CA ALA A 265 -16.38 -8.22 5.43
C ALA A 265 -16.85 -9.59 5.95
N SER A 266 -15.94 -10.58 6.06
CA SER A 266 -16.25 -11.93 6.52
C SER A 266 -15.09 -12.52 7.32
N LEU A 267 -15.41 -13.24 8.41
CA LEU A 267 -14.43 -14.02 9.20
C LEU A 267 -14.07 -15.36 8.54
N VAL A 268 -14.75 -15.74 7.48
CA VAL A 268 -14.52 -17.00 6.75
C VAL A 268 -13.33 -16.82 5.82
N ALA A 269 -12.32 -17.67 6.00
CA ALA A 269 -11.20 -17.76 5.07
C ALA A 269 -11.58 -18.67 3.90
N HIS A 270 -11.47 -18.19 2.69
CA HIS A 270 -11.61 -18.95 1.45
C HIS A 270 -10.27 -19.64 1.12
N ARG A 271 -10.36 -20.81 0.44
CA ARG A 271 -9.19 -21.62 0.06
C ARG A 271 -9.26 -22.02 -1.39
#